data_934e73a1a68af61fa5ffa160f8c3470e
#
_entry.id   934e73a1a68af61fa5ffa160f8c3470e
#
_cell.length_a   1.000
_cell.length_b   1.000
_cell.length_c   1.000
_cell.angle_alpha   90.00
_cell.angle_beta   90.00
_cell.angle_gamma   90.00
#
_symmetry.space_group_name_H-M   'P 1'
#
loop_
_entity.id
_entity.type
_entity.pdbx_description
1 polymer ?
#
loop_
_entity_poly.entity_id
_entity_poly.type
_entity_poly.pdbx_seq_one_letter_code
_entity_poly.pdbx_strand_id
1 'polypeptide(L)'
;LGLAATIDEAEAASALVMPRAGGAPKREPKEEREESSSPKTTSVPTMRDPDEEAPEPEVEEDPWMRALFDLRPHAATLPGGDHEWWVASDLAEVQTGKPLSDDHVLGIGGATLTLLEMTVREQVDSALDVGCGCGIQALYLATHADRVVATDLSSRACALTQFNAALNEAVIDVREGSLFEPVEGETFDLIVTNPPFVITPDSVRGAAGLLEYRDGGMDRDNLIRAVLRGAPACMNEGGTLQMLANWEIPADRNPDTQWSWRV
;
A
#
# COMPACT_ATOMS: atom_id res chain seq x y z
N LEU A 1 21.91 20.88 6.70
CA LEU A 1 23.01 20.07 6.17
C LEU A 1 22.37 18.95 5.37
N GLY A 2 22.54 19.03 4.04
CA GLY A 2 21.82 18.26 3.05
C GLY A 2 22.04 16.75 3.13
N LEU A 3 20.96 16.03 2.89
CA LEU A 3 20.95 14.66 2.40
C LEU A 3 20.11 14.66 1.12
N ALA A 4 20.75 14.93 0.01
CA ALA A 4 20.26 14.52 -1.29
C ALA A 4 20.85 13.12 -1.53
N ALA A 5 20.11 12.07 -1.14
CA ALA A 5 20.37 10.74 -1.66
C ALA A 5 19.71 10.62 -3.04
N THR A 6 20.46 10.20 -4.03
CA THR A 6 19.94 9.93 -5.36
C THR A 6 19.09 8.66 -5.33
N ILE A 7 18.05 8.60 -6.16
CA ILE A 7 17.07 7.49 -6.24
C ILE A 7 17.75 6.12 -6.42
N ASP A 8 18.93 6.07 -7.04
CA ASP A 8 19.71 4.85 -7.28
C ASP A 8 20.25 4.19 -5.99
N GLU A 9 20.51 4.96 -4.93
CA GLU A 9 21.01 4.40 -3.66
C GLU A 9 19.92 3.78 -2.80
N ALA A 10 18.68 4.24 -2.93
CA ALA A 10 17.54 3.66 -2.23
C ALA A 10 17.11 2.31 -2.82
N GLU A 11 17.21 2.12 -4.15
CA GLU A 11 16.96 0.83 -4.80
C GLU A 11 18.06 -0.21 -4.49
N ALA A 12 19.32 0.20 -4.38
CA ALA A 12 20.42 -0.69 -4.06
C ALA A 12 20.36 -1.25 -2.62
N ALA A 13 19.82 -0.51 -1.68
CA ALA A 13 19.67 -0.95 -0.29
C ALA A 13 18.56 -2.01 -0.10
N SER A 14 17.57 -2.05 -1.00
CA SER A 14 16.47 -3.02 -0.96
C SER A 14 16.82 -4.39 -1.58
N ALA A 15 17.93 -4.48 -2.31
CA ALA A 15 18.34 -5.69 -3.05
C ALA A 15 19.23 -6.66 -2.25
N LEU A 16 19.61 -6.32 -1.02
CA LEU A 16 20.55 -7.14 -0.24
C LEU A 16 19.84 -7.76 0.96
N VAL A 17 19.19 -8.85 0.79
CA VAL A 17 19.00 -10.02 1.66
C VAL A 17 17.81 -10.85 1.17
N MET A 18 18.07 -11.76 0.25
CA MET A 18 17.20 -12.92 0.04
C MET A 18 18.05 -14.20 0.07
N PRO A 19 17.74 -15.22 0.88
CA PRO A 19 18.32 -16.54 0.72
C PRO A 19 17.79 -17.16 -0.57
N ARG A 20 18.70 -17.72 -1.39
CA ARG A 20 18.35 -18.45 -2.62
C ARG A 20 17.45 -19.62 -2.29
N ALA A 21 16.21 -19.59 -2.77
CA ALA A 21 15.33 -20.74 -2.79
C ALA A 21 15.92 -21.80 -3.74
N GLY A 22 15.96 -23.05 -3.27
CA GLY A 22 16.47 -24.19 -4.02
C GLY A 22 15.70 -24.42 -5.30
N GLY A 23 16.45 -24.88 -6.32
CA GLY A 23 15.95 -25.10 -7.67
C GLY A 23 14.78 -26.08 -7.75
N ALA A 24 13.85 -25.74 -8.62
CA ALA A 24 12.74 -26.60 -8.99
C ALA A 24 13.26 -27.89 -9.68
N PRO A 25 12.63 -29.05 -9.44
CA PRO A 25 13.01 -30.28 -10.12
C PRO A 25 12.67 -30.22 -11.63
N LYS A 26 13.65 -30.60 -12.45
CA LYS A 26 13.49 -30.74 -13.90
C LYS A 26 12.48 -31.85 -14.21
N ARG A 27 11.48 -31.57 -15.00
CA ARG A 27 10.58 -32.57 -15.57
C ARG A 27 11.31 -33.34 -16.67
N GLU A 28 11.38 -34.65 -16.54
CA GLU A 28 11.78 -35.56 -17.62
C GLU A 28 10.67 -35.71 -18.67
N PRO A 29 11.00 -35.88 -19.95
CA PRO A 29 10.00 -36.07 -21.01
C PRO A 29 9.36 -37.46 -20.90
N LYS A 30 8.03 -37.49 -20.98
CA LYS A 30 7.25 -38.77 -21.11
C LYS A 30 7.43 -39.35 -22.48
N GLU A 31 7.87 -40.61 -22.53
CA GLU A 31 7.87 -41.44 -23.73
C GLU A 31 6.43 -41.68 -24.23
N GLU A 32 6.24 -41.45 -25.52
CA GLU A 32 5.02 -41.80 -26.23
C GLU A 32 4.94 -43.34 -26.41
N ARG A 33 3.92 -43.94 -25.84
CA ARG A 33 3.55 -45.36 -26.16
C ARG A 33 2.55 -45.37 -27.29
N GLU A 34 2.91 -46.02 -28.39
CA GLU A 34 2.00 -46.37 -29.47
C GLU A 34 0.92 -47.36 -28.96
N GLU A 35 -0.34 -46.96 -29.06
CA GLU A 35 -1.48 -47.86 -28.86
C GLU A 35 -1.96 -48.44 -30.18
N SER A 36 -1.92 -49.78 -30.25
CA SER A 36 -2.49 -50.57 -31.33
C SER A 36 -4.03 -50.57 -31.26
N SER A 37 -4.66 -50.27 -32.39
CA SER A 37 -6.10 -50.24 -32.58
C SER A 37 -6.73 -51.62 -32.60
N SER A 38 -7.70 -51.90 -31.71
CA SER A 38 -8.71 -52.95 -31.87
C SER A 38 -10.12 -52.31 -31.83
N PRO A 39 -11.09 -52.83 -32.61
CA PRO A 39 -12.37 -52.17 -32.82
C PRO A 39 -13.26 -52.27 -31.58
N LYS A 40 -13.76 -51.11 -31.10
CA LYS A 40 -14.71 -51.01 -29.97
C LYS A 40 -16.12 -51.40 -30.41
N THR A 41 -16.66 -52.38 -29.74
CA THR A 41 -18.09 -52.76 -29.76
C THR A 41 -18.94 -51.60 -29.28
N THR A 42 -19.92 -51.21 -30.08
CA THR A 42 -20.87 -50.13 -29.76
C THR A 42 -21.82 -50.62 -28.67
N SER A 43 -21.66 -50.14 -27.43
CA SER A 43 -22.60 -50.33 -26.36
C SER A 43 -23.72 -49.30 -26.47
N VAL A 44 -24.98 -49.77 -26.39
CA VAL A 44 -26.20 -48.96 -26.35
C VAL A 44 -26.19 -48.11 -25.07
N PRO A 45 -26.56 -46.82 -25.11
CA PRO A 45 -26.62 -46.02 -23.90
C PRO A 45 -27.74 -46.52 -22.99
N THR A 46 -27.38 -46.94 -21.79
CA THR A 46 -28.34 -47.24 -20.74
C THR A 46 -28.98 -45.93 -20.30
N MET A 47 -30.31 -45.84 -20.33
CA MET A 47 -31.03 -44.70 -19.78
C MET A 47 -30.66 -44.56 -18.29
N ARG A 48 -30.19 -43.39 -17.88
CA ARG A 48 -29.98 -43.05 -16.50
C ARG A 48 -31.32 -43.02 -15.76
N ASP A 49 -31.34 -43.55 -14.55
CA ASP A 49 -32.45 -43.46 -13.61
C ASP A 49 -32.71 -42.00 -13.30
N PRO A 50 -33.95 -41.48 -13.42
CA PRO A 50 -34.23 -40.06 -13.14
C PRO A 50 -34.01 -39.69 -11.67
N ASP A 51 -33.84 -40.66 -10.74
CA ASP A 51 -33.58 -40.40 -9.32
C ASP A 51 -32.11 -40.57 -8.90
N GLU A 52 -31.20 -40.81 -9.89
CA GLU A 52 -29.76 -40.85 -9.61
C GLU A 52 -29.21 -39.44 -9.52
N GLU A 53 -28.98 -38.96 -8.28
CA GLU A 53 -28.28 -37.69 -8.04
C GLU A 53 -26.94 -37.68 -8.76
N ALA A 54 -26.71 -36.65 -9.55
CA ALA A 54 -25.42 -36.49 -10.22
C ALA A 54 -24.33 -36.40 -9.14
N PRO A 55 -23.21 -37.12 -9.30
CA PRO A 55 -22.11 -36.97 -8.35
C PRO A 55 -21.73 -35.48 -8.27
N GLU A 56 -21.67 -34.98 -7.06
CA GLU A 56 -21.16 -33.64 -6.83
C GLU A 56 -19.80 -33.51 -7.53
N PRO A 57 -19.53 -32.38 -8.20
CA PRO A 57 -18.24 -32.20 -8.84
C PRO A 57 -17.15 -32.36 -7.78
N GLU A 58 -16.26 -33.34 -7.97
CA GLU A 58 -15.05 -33.44 -7.16
C GLU A 58 -14.32 -32.11 -7.33
N VAL A 59 -14.38 -31.28 -6.28
CA VAL A 59 -13.54 -30.10 -6.17
C VAL A 59 -12.11 -30.63 -6.07
N GLU A 60 -11.37 -30.61 -7.18
CA GLU A 60 -9.92 -30.80 -7.12
C GLU A 60 -9.41 -29.70 -6.16
N GLU A 61 -9.12 -30.11 -4.93
CA GLU A 61 -8.42 -29.24 -3.98
C GLU A 61 -7.10 -28.86 -4.65
N ASP A 62 -6.99 -27.59 -5.09
CA ASP A 62 -5.72 -27.06 -5.59
C ASP A 62 -4.73 -27.21 -4.42
N PRO A 63 -3.72 -28.09 -4.51
CA PRO A 63 -2.79 -28.35 -3.41
C PRO A 63 -1.95 -27.10 -3.04
N TRP A 64 -2.10 -26.01 -3.78
CA TRP A 64 -1.34 -24.79 -3.61
C TRP A 64 -2.24 -23.65 -3.11
N MET A 65 -2.18 -23.39 -1.83
CA MET A 65 -2.76 -22.15 -1.27
C MET A 65 -1.92 -20.96 -1.74
N ARG A 66 -2.57 -19.94 -2.32
CA ARG A 66 -1.94 -18.67 -2.64
C ARG A 66 -2.19 -17.67 -1.53
N ALA A 67 -1.11 -17.02 -1.07
CA ALA A 67 -1.28 -15.83 -0.26
C ALA A 67 -1.99 -14.74 -1.08
N LEU A 68 -2.99 -14.08 -0.48
CA LEU A 68 -3.68 -12.95 -1.08
C LEU A 68 -3.11 -11.61 -0.61
N PHE A 69 -2.41 -11.63 0.53
CA PHE A 69 -1.82 -10.46 1.17
C PHE A 69 -0.39 -10.76 1.61
N ASP A 70 0.43 -9.73 1.68
CA ASP A 70 1.70 -9.75 2.38
C ASP A 70 1.43 -9.37 3.85
N LEU A 71 1.69 -10.25 4.78
CA LEU A 71 1.52 -10.02 6.21
C LEU A 71 2.88 -10.05 6.88
N ARG A 72 3.32 -8.92 7.41
CA ARG A 72 4.66 -8.77 8.00
C ARG A 72 4.61 -8.23 9.42
N PRO A 73 5.49 -8.74 10.31
CA PRO A 73 5.71 -8.11 11.59
C PRO A 73 6.47 -6.78 11.40
N HIS A 74 6.10 -5.80 12.19
CA HIS A 74 6.79 -4.53 12.30
C HIS A 74 6.95 -4.17 13.76
N ALA A 75 8.19 -3.93 14.20
CA ALA A 75 8.50 -3.60 15.58
C ALA A 75 9.16 -2.23 15.68
N ALA A 76 8.85 -1.50 16.73
CA ALA A 76 9.46 -0.22 17.04
C ALA A 76 9.57 0.01 18.55
N THR A 77 10.65 0.65 18.97
CA THR A 77 10.80 1.19 20.33
C THR A 77 10.39 2.64 20.32
N LEU A 78 9.30 2.97 21.01
CA LEU A 78 8.73 4.31 21.09
C LEU A 78 8.80 4.84 22.53
N PRO A 79 8.52 6.13 22.78
CA PRO A 79 8.55 6.70 24.13
C PRO A 79 7.68 5.96 25.16
N GLY A 80 6.64 5.26 24.73
CA GLY A 80 5.76 4.44 25.59
C GLY A 80 6.24 3.01 25.81
N GLY A 81 7.31 2.55 25.16
CA GLY A 81 7.84 1.18 25.21
C GLY A 81 8.01 0.53 23.84
N ASP A 82 8.20 -0.79 23.88
CA ASP A 82 8.32 -1.59 22.66
C ASP A 82 6.93 -1.93 22.12
N HIS A 83 6.77 -1.78 20.82
CA HIS A 83 5.55 -2.11 20.09
C HIS A 83 5.85 -3.09 18.98
N GLU A 84 4.96 -4.06 18.81
CA GLU A 84 4.97 -5.00 17.69
C GLU A 84 3.59 -4.97 17.03
N TRP A 85 3.58 -4.83 15.71
CA TRP A 85 2.37 -4.89 14.90
C TRP A 85 2.51 -5.94 13.80
N TRP A 86 1.41 -6.54 13.42
CA TRP A 86 1.29 -7.29 12.19
C TRP A 86 0.59 -6.43 11.15
N VAL A 87 1.23 -6.19 10.01
CA VAL A 87 0.70 -5.28 8.99
C VAL A 87 0.50 -6.03 7.69
N ALA A 88 -0.75 -6.08 7.24
CA ALA A 88 -1.13 -6.60 5.95
C ALA A 88 -1.06 -5.50 4.89
N SER A 89 -0.58 -5.86 3.70
CA SER A 89 -0.57 -5.03 2.50
C SER A 89 -0.74 -5.90 1.27
N ASP A 90 -0.81 -5.31 0.09
CA ASP A 90 -0.86 -6.09 -1.13
C ASP A 90 0.49 -6.73 -1.46
N LEU A 91 0.42 -7.85 -2.16
CA LEU A 91 1.62 -8.54 -2.66
C LEU A 91 2.28 -7.71 -3.74
N ALA A 92 3.59 -7.50 -3.63
CA ALA A 92 4.38 -6.77 -4.61
C ALA A 92 4.44 -7.51 -5.98
N GLU A 93 4.72 -6.77 -7.05
CA GLU A 93 4.88 -7.32 -8.40
C GLU A 93 5.87 -8.49 -8.45
N VAL A 94 6.98 -8.40 -7.71
CA VAL A 94 7.99 -9.47 -7.62
C VAL A 94 7.44 -10.77 -7.01
N GLN A 95 6.42 -10.69 -6.16
CA GLN A 95 5.79 -11.85 -5.53
C GLN A 95 4.70 -12.45 -6.42
N THR A 96 3.97 -11.61 -7.16
CA THR A 96 2.86 -12.05 -8.01
C THR A 96 3.27 -12.37 -9.44
N GLY A 97 4.37 -11.79 -9.93
CA GLY A 97 4.78 -11.80 -11.34
C GLY A 97 3.80 -11.06 -12.25
N LYS A 98 2.95 -10.19 -11.71
CA LYS A 98 1.93 -9.42 -12.43
C LYS A 98 2.09 -7.93 -12.12
N PRO A 99 1.76 -7.03 -13.08
CA PRO A 99 1.69 -5.61 -12.81
C PRO A 99 0.78 -5.30 -11.62
N LEU A 100 1.12 -4.26 -10.87
CA LEU A 100 0.30 -3.80 -9.75
C LEU A 100 -1.06 -3.29 -10.26
N SER A 101 -2.11 -3.47 -9.46
CA SER A 101 -3.42 -2.88 -9.72
C SER A 101 -3.42 -1.38 -9.45
N ASP A 102 -4.38 -0.65 -10.03
CA ASP A 102 -4.49 0.81 -9.84
C ASP A 102 -4.80 1.16 -8.37
N ASP A 103 -5.50 0.28 -7.65
CA ASP A 103 -5.87 0.39 -6.25
C ASP A 103 -4.89 -0.31 -5.29
N HIS A 104 -3.67 -0.62 -5.76
CA HIS A 104 -2.66 -1.34 -5.00
C HIS A 104 -2.25 -0.59 -3.74
N VAL A 105 -2.28 -1.29 -2.61
CA VAL A 105 -1.89 -0.75 -1.31
C VAL A 105 -0.48 -1.22 -0.94
N LEU A 106 0.44 -0.28 -0.98
CA LEU A 106 1.85 -0.52 -0.66
C LEU A 106 2.03 -0.92 0.82
N GLY A 107 2.97 -1.81 1.05
CA GLY A 107 3.47 -2.11 2.40
C GLY A 107 4.42 -1.03 2.94
N ILE A 108 5.03 -1.33 4.08
CA ILE A 108 5.96 -0.42 4.75
C ILE A 108 7.26 -0.33 3.93
N GLY A 109 7.46 0.83 3.30
CA GLY A 109 8.65 1.14 2.52
C GLY A 109 9.57 2.15 3.20
N GLY A 110 10.69 2.49 2.53
CA GLY A 110 11.68 3.44 3.09
C GLY A 110 11.12 4.83 3.39
N ALA A 111 10.30 5.39 2.49
CA ALA A 111 9.64 6.67 2.72
C ALA A 111 8.72 6.63 3.95
N THR A 112 7.94 5.56 4.08
CA THR A 112 7.08 5.31 5.24
C THR A 112 7.89 5.31 6.53
N LEU A 113 9.01 4.57 6.58
CA LEU A 113 9.90 4.50 7.75
C LEU A 113 10.49 5.87 8.08
N THR A 114 10.93 6.62 7.07
CA THR A 114 11.46 7.98 7.28
C THR A 114 10.43 8.89 7.94
N LEU A 115 9.18 8.88 7.46
CA LEU A 115 8.12 9.69 8.07
C LEU A 115 7.83 9.23 9.51
N LEU A 116 7.74 7.92 9.73
CA LEU A 116 7.55 7.35 11.06
C LEU A 116 8.64 7.80 12.04
N GLU A 117 9.90 7.78 11.63
CA GLU A 117 11.02 8.23 12.48
C GLU A 117 11.00 9.72 12.79
N MET A 118 10.52 10.55 11.84
CA MET A 118 10.48 12.00 11.95
C MET A 118 9.23 12.53 12.65
N THR A 119 8.16 11.74 12.73
CA THR A 119 6.89 12.18 13.32
C THR A 119 7.06 12.49 14.81
N VAL A 120 6.55 13.64 15.25
CA VAL A 120 6.56 14.04 16.68
C VAL A 120 5.80 13.03 17.52
N ARG A 121 6.29 12.77 18.74
CA ARG A 121 5.78 11.74 19.66
C ARG A 121 5.21 12.34 20.96
N GLU A 122 4.95 13.62 20.97
CA GLU A 122 4.27 14.25 22.07
C GLU A 122 2.83 13.76 22.15
N GLN A 123 2.32 13.58 23.38
CA GLN A 123 0.93 13.21 23.57
C GLN A 123 0.02 14.32 23.03
N VAL A 124 -0.96 13.93 22.23
CA VAL A 124 -1.95 14.85 21.64
C VAL A 124 -3.37 14.32 21.84
N ASP A 125 -4.36 15.20 21.86
CA ASP A 125 -5.77 14.80 22.01
C ASP A 125 -6.28 14.17 20.71
N SER A 126 -5.80 14.63 19.54
CA SER A 126 -6.29 14.18 18.25
C SER A 126 -5.22 14.16 17.16
N ALA A 127 -5.24 13.10 16.34
CA ALA A 127 -4.36 12.96 15.19
C ALA A 127 -5.11 12.48 13.95
N LEU A 128 -4.63 12.90 12.78
CA LEU A 128 -5.15 12.54 11.47
C LEU A 128 -4.04 11.97 10.58
N ASP A 129 -4.29 10.80 9.99
CA ASP A 129 -3.47 10.20 8.93
C ASP A 129 -4.18 10.38 7.59
N VAL A 130 -3.64 11.21 6.70
CA VAL A 130 -4.23 11.50 5.38
C VAL A 130 -3.54 10.66 4.31
N GLY A 131 -4.31 9.83 3.59
CA GLY A 131 -3.76 8.84 2.66
C GLY A 131 -3.15 7.66 3.43
N CYS A 132 -3.96 6.99 4.25
CA CYS A 132 -3.50 6.04 5.25
C CYS A 132 -2.91 4.74 4.67
N GLY A 133 -3.26 4.35 3.42
CA GLY A 133 -2.74 3.15 2.79
C GLY A 133 -2.97 1.88 3.61
N CYS A 134 -1.88 1.26 4.09
CA CYS A 134 -1.96 0.10 5.00
C CYS A 134 -2.17 0.49 6.48
N GLY A 135 -2.25 1.79 6.82
CA GLY A 135 -2.56 2.29 8.15
C GLY A 135 -1.41 2.30 9.15
N ILE A 136 -0.16 2.11 8.71
CA ILE A 136 0.96 2.05 9.65
C ILE A 136 1.20 3.39 10.37
N GLN A 137 1.05 4.55 9.70
CA GLN A 137 1.11 5.85 10.36
C GLN A 137 0.02 5.97 11.43
N ALA A 138 -1.21 5.58 11.11
CA ALA A 138 -2.33 5.61 12.05
C ALA A 138 -2.08 4.71 13.27
N LEU A 139 -1.46 3.51 13.10
CA LEU A 139 -1.05 2.64 14.20
C LEU A 139 -0.03 3.32 15.12
N TYR A 140 0.94 4.03 14.54
CA TYR A 140 1.91 4.80 15.32
C TYR A 140 1.26 5.97 16.05
N LEU A 141 0.35 6.70 15.40
CA LEU A 141 -0.39 7.79 16.02
C LEU A 141 -1.22 7.30 17.21
N ALA A 142 -1.81 6.11 17.12
CA ALA A 142 -2.57 5.50 18.21
C ALA A 142 -1.75 5.21 19.49
N THR A 143 -0.42 5.28 19.44
CA THR A 143 0.44 5.13 20.63
C THR A 143 0.55 6.41 21.47
N HIS A 144 0.16 7.57 20.92
CA HIS A 144 0.34 8.87 21.57
C HIS A 144 -0.73 9.91 21.23
N ALA A 145 -1.85 9.48 20.64
CA ALA A 145 -3.03 10.32 20.43
C ALA A 145 -4.26 9.65 21.05
N ASP A 146 -5.11 10.43 21.73
CA ASP A 146 -6.32 9.91 22.35
C ASP A 146 -7.38 9.55 21.31
N ARG A 147 -7.41 10.25 20.18
CA ARG A 147 -8.27 9.99 19.03
C ARG A 147 -7.47 9.97 17.74
N VAL A 148 -7.61 8.92 16.98
CA VAL A 148 -6.99 8.80 15.64
C VAL A 148 -8.06 8.63 14.58
N VAL A 149 -7.99 9.49 13.55
CA VAL A 149 -8.75 9.36 12.32
C VAL A 149 -7.78 9.05 11.18
N ALA A 150 -8.17 8.19 10.27
CA ALA A 150 -7.41 7.86 9.07
C ALA A 150 -8.30 8.03 7.84
N THR A 151 -7.81 8.68 6.80
CA THR A 151 -8.57 8.90 5.57
C THR A 151 -7.80 8.37 4.37
N ASP A 152 -8.52 7.82 3.38
CA ASP A 152 -7.95 7.43 2.10
C ASP A 152 -9.00 7.54 0.99
N LEU A 153 -8.57 7.84 -0.23
CA LEU A 153 -9.44 7.86 -1.40
C LEU A 153 -9.82 6.44 -1.83
N SER A 154 -8.92 5.47 -1.61
CA SER A 154 -9.10 4.07 -1.96
C SER A 154 -9.90 3.32 -0.89
N SER A 155 -11.07 2.78 -1.25
CA SER A 155 -11.84 1.89 -0.37
C SER A 155 -11.04 0.65 0.05
N ARG A 156 -10.12 0.18 -0.82
CA ARG A 156 -9.22 -0.93 -0.51
C ARG A 156 -8.22 -0.55 0.59
N ALA A 157 -7.63 0.64 0.52
CA ALA A 157 -6.75 1.16 1.57
C ALA A 157 -7.48 1.30 2.90
N CYS A 158 -8.69 1.86 2.87
CA CYS A 158 -9.55 1.95 4.06
C CYS A 158 -9.83 0.57 4.66
N ALA A 159 -10.18 -0.43 3.84
CA ALA A 159 -10.42 -1.79 4.32
C ALA A 159 -9.17 -2.45 4.92
N LEU A 160 -7.98 -2.25 4.32
CA LEU A 160 -6.71 -2.75 4.87
C LEU A 160 -6.32 -2.04 6.17
N THR A 161 -6.51 -0.72 6.25
CA THR A 161 -6.29 0.03 7.49
C THR A 161 -7.22 -0.44 8.61
N GLN A 162 -8.53 -0.66 8.34
CA GLN A 162 -9.47 -1.22 9.31
C GLN A 162 -9.07 -2.63 9.76
N PHE A 163 -8.65 -3.47 8.81
CA PHE A 163 -8.16 -4.82 9.12
C PHE A 163 -6.92 -4.76 10.01
N ASN A 164 -5.92 -3.94 9.66
CA ASN A 164 -4.69 -3.79 10.43
C ASN A 164 -4.95 -3.17 11.81
N ALA A 165 -5.86 -2.21 11.92
CA ALA A 165 -6.29 -1.66 13.21
C ALA A 165 -6.89 -2.75 14.10
N ALA A 166 -7.83 -3.55 13.57
CA ALA A 166 -8.45 -4.65 14.30
C ALA A 166 -7.45 -5.74 14.68
N LEU A 167 -6.53 -6.10 13.77
CA LEU A 167 -5.50 -7.12 14.01
C LEU A 167 -4.56 -6.73 15.16
N ASN A 168 -4.34 -5.44 15.36
CA ASN A 168 -3.43 -4.90 16.38
C ASN A 168 -4.17 -4.23 17.56
N GLU A 169 -5.48 -4.48 17.69
CA GLU A 169 -6.32 -3.96 18.77
C GLU A 169 -6.28 -2.42 18.91
N ALA A 170 -5.99 -1.71 17.80
CA ALA A 170 -5.94 -0.26 17.76
C ALA A 170 -7.32 0.33 17.43
N VAL A 171 -7.68 1.44 18.09
CA VAL A 171 -8.92 2.16 17.82
C VAL A 171 -8.63 3.31 16.84
N ILE A 172 -9.01 3.11 15.58
CA ILE A 172 -8.80 4.07 14.50
C ILE A 172 -10.13 4.26 13.76
N ASP A 173 -10.57 5.50 13.61
CA ASP A 173 -11.74 5.88 12.82
C ASP A 173 -11.32 6.06 11.35
N VAL A 174 -11.65 5.08 10.51
CA VAL A 174 -11.22 5.05 9.11
C VAL A 174 -12.36 5.49 8.20
N ARG A 175 -12.09 6.49 7.36
CA ARG A 175 -13.09 7.12 6.50
C ARG A 175 -12.60 7.21 5.05
N GLU A 176 -13.45 6.82 4.11
CA GLU A 176 -13.18 6.94 2.68
C GLU A 176 -13.49 8.35 2.17
N GLY A 177 -12.61 8.91 1.37
CA GLY A 177 -12.79 10.18 0.68
C GLY A 177 -11.49 10.90 0.36
N SER A 178 -11.60 12.01 -0.38
CA SER A 178 -10.45 12.75 -0.89
C SER A 178 -9.87 13.68 0.17
N LEU A 179 -8.60 13.51 0.51
CA LEU A 179 -7.83 14.39 1.40
C LEU A 179 -8.57 14.69 2.71
N PHE A 180 -9.06 15.92 2.87
CA PHE A 180 -9.72 16.42 4.09
C PHE A 180 -11.25 16.40 4.02
N GLU A 181 -11.86 16.01 2.89
CA GLU A 181 -13.32 15.95 2.72
C GLU A 181 -14.00 15.10 3.82
N PRO A 182 -13.48 13.91 4.19
CA PRO A 182 -14.12 13.08 5.21
C PRO A 182 -14.07 13.65 6.63
N VAL A 183 -13.27 14.70 6.84
CA VAL A 183 -13.07 15.35 8.14
C VAL A 183 -13.44 16.84 8.11
N GLU A 184 -14.28 17.24 7.15
CA GLU A 184 -14.74 18.63 7.03
C GLU A 184 -15.39 19.11 8.34
N GLY A 185 -14.90 20.24 8.86
CA GLY A 185 -15.36 20.84 10.12
C GLY A 185 -14.74 20.23 11.37
N GLU A 186 -13.83 19.27 11.26
CA GLU A 186 -13.04 18.73 12.36
C GLU A 186 -11.63 19.34 12.37
N THR A 187 -11.02 19.38 13.55
CA THR A 187 -9.64 19.86 13.71
C THR A 187 -8.80 18.89 14.54
N PHE A 188 -7.49 18.89 14.28
CA PHE A 188 -6.53 17.96 14.84
C PHE A 188 -5.27 18.67 15.33
N ASP A 189 -4.64 18.10 16.36
CA ASP A 189 -3.38 18.60 16.90
C ASP A 189 -2.18 18.14 16.07
N LEU A 190 -2.28 16.95 15.49
CA LEU A 190 -1.25 16.39 14.63
C LEU A 190 -1.89 15.83 13.36
N ILE A 191 -1.41 16.31 12.22
CA ILE A 191 -1.76 15.77 10.90
C ILE A 191 -0.50 15.14 10.30
N VAL A 192 -0.59 13.89 9.88
CA VAL A 192 0.50 13.17 9.22
C VAL A 192 0.04 12.72 7.84
N THR A 193 0.90 12.81 6.84
CA THR A 193 0.61 12.28 5.51
C THR A 193 1.87 11.87 4.78
N ASN A 194 1.80 10.71 4.13
CA ASN A 194 2.80 10.22 3.18
C ASN A 194 2.16 10.12 1.79
N PRO A 195 1.83 11.25 1.17
CA PRO A 195 1.13 11.24 -0.11
C PRO A 195 2.02 10.65 -1.20
N PRO A 196 1.45 10.12 -2.29
CA PRO A 196 2.23 9.78 -3.46
C PRO A 196 2.88 11.06 -4.02
N PHE A 197 4.21 11.14 -3.91
CA PHE A 197 4.98 12.35 -4.25
C PHE A 197 5.89 12.18 -5.46
N VAL A 198 5.75 11.08 -6.21
CA VAL A 198 6.54 10.86 -7.43
C VAL A 198 6.00 11.75 -8.55
N ILE A 199 6.79 12.73 -8.96
CA ILE A 199 6.45 13.59 -10.10
C ILE A 199 6.80 12.85 -11.39
N THR A 200 5.77 12.38 -12.11
CA THR A 200 5.97 11.71 -13.41
C THR A 200 6.11 12.75 -14.52
N PRO A 201 7.26 12.79 -15.24
CA PRO A 201 7.46 13.72 -16.34
C PRO A 201 6.43 13.53 -17.45
N ASP A 202 5.99 14.62 -18.10
CA ASP A 202 5.00 14.60 -19.18
C ASP A 202 5.39 13.66 -20.34
N SER A 203 6.71 13.50 -20.58
CA SER A 203 7.25 12.60 -21.61
C SER A 203 7.01 11.11 -21.35
N VAL A 204 6.80 10.72 -20.10
CA VAL A 204 6.61 9.31 -19.69
C VAL A 204 5.13 9.03 -19.43
N ARG A 205 4.35 10.05 -19.12
CA ARG A 205 2.94 9.98 -18.74
C ARG A 205 2.04 9.31 -19.79
N GLY A 206 2.34 9.51 -21.08
CA GLY A 206 1.55 8.93 -22.18
C GLY A 206 1.70 7.41 -22.38
N ALA A 207 2.76 6.80 -21.81
CA ALA A 207 3.06 5.37 -22.02
C ALA A 207 2.63 4.46 -20.86
N ALA A 208 2.52 4.98 -19.63
CA ALA A 208 2.30 4.17 -18.42
C ALA A 208 0.96 4.48 -17.69
N GLY A 209 0.24 5.53 -18.09
CA GLY A 209 -0.93 6.00 -17.33
C GLY A 209 -0.54 6.70 -16.01
N LEU A 210 -1.54 7.24 -15.31
CA LEU A 210 -1.40 7.74 -13.94
C LEU A 210 -1.73 6.58 -13.00
N LEU A 211 -0.85 6.30 -12.04
CA LEU A 211 -1.08 5.30 -11.01
C LEU A 211 -1.42 6.03 -9.70
N GLU A 212 -2.61 5.80 -9.16
CA GLU A 212 -3.13 6.51 -8.00
C GLU A 212 -2.18 6.44 -6.80
N TYR A 213 -1.61 5.26 -6.54
CA TYR A 213 -0.65 5.04 -5.44
C TYR A 213 0.72 5.71 -5.65
N ARG A 214 1.03 6.18 -6.88
CA ARG A 214 2.34 6.74 -7.24
C ARG A 214 2.32 8.25 -7.38
N ASP A 215 1.33 8.81 -8.08
CA ASP A 215 1.21 10.23 -8.40
C ASP A 215 -0.11 10.88 -7.94
N GLY A 216 -0.95 10.12 -7.22
CA GLY A 216 -2.20 10.62 -6.61
C GLY A 216 -3.23 11.12 -7.62
N GLY A 217 -3.09 10.74 -8.91
CA GLY A 217 -3.99 11.17 -9.96
C GLY A 217 -3.96 12.67 -10.29
N MET A 218 -3.08 13.42 -9.64
CA MET A 218 -2.91 14.86 -9.86
C MET A 218 -1.63 15.18 -10.63
N ASP A 219 -1.67 16.29 -11.37
CA ASP A 219 -0.53 16.75 -12.14
C ASP A 219 0.55 17.34 -11.25
N ARG A 220 1.81 16.89 -11.44
CA ARG A 220 3.01 17.49 -10.86
C ARG A 220 2.93 17.54 -9.31
N ASP A 221 3.16 18.72 -8.72
CA ASP A 221 3.11 18.95 -7.27
C ASP A 221 1.74 19.43 -6.76
N ASN A 222 0.66 19.30 -7.56
CA ASN A 222 -0.67 19.79 -7.20
C ASN A 222 -1.25 19.07 -5.99
N LEU A 223 -0.98 17.77 -5.80
CA LEU A 223 -1.43 17.04 -4.62
C LEU A 223 -0.81 17.64 -3.34
N ILE A 224 0.50 17.89 -3.36
CA ILE A 224 1.20 18.51 -2.23
C ILE A 224 0.63 19.90 -1.94
N ARG A 225 0.35 20.69 -2.98
CA ARG A 225 -0.31 22.00 -2.83
C ARG A 225 -1.71 21.89 -2.25
N ALA A 226 -2.49 20.88 -2.65
CA ALA A 226 -3.82 20.63 -2.10
C ALA A 226 -3.75 20.30 -0.60
N VAL A 227 -2.82 19.44 -0.20
CA VAL A 227 -2.58 19.13 1.22
C VAL A 227 -2.22 20.38 2.00
N LEU A 228 -1.23 21.16 1.54
CA LEU A 228 -0.78 22.37 2.24
C LEU A 228 -1.87 23.44 2.35
N ARG A 229 -2.77 23.55 1.37
CA ARG A 229 -3.90 24.51 1.42
C ARG A 229 -5.05 24.04 2.27
N GLY A 230 -5.31 22.71 2.29
CA GLY A 230 -6.41 22.14 3.07
C GLY A 230 -6.10 21.99 4.55
N ALA A 231 -4.88 21.62 4.90
CA ALA A 231 -4.49 21.32 6.28
C ALA A 231 -4.81 22.43 7.28
N PRO A 232 -4.58 23.74 7.01
CA PRO A 232 -4.86 24.78 8.00
C PRO A 232 -6.31 24.85 8.47
N ALA A 233 -7.28 24.45 7.64
CA ALA A 233 -8.68 24.40 8.01
C ALA A 233 -9.03 23.24 8.96
N CYS A 234 -8.16 22.22 9.00
CA CYS A 234 -8.31 21.02 9.81
C CYS A 234 -7.30 20.97 10.97
N MET A 235 -6.61 22.06 11.28
CA MET A 235 -5.63 22.12 12.37
C MET A 235 -6.15 22.91 13.55
N ASN A 236 -5.92 22.40 14.76
CA ASN A 236 -6.08 23.17 15.99
C ASN A 236 -5.03 24.29 16.07
N GLU A 237 -5.29 25.31 16.89
CA GLU A 237 -4.27 26.32 17.20
C GLU A 237 -3.05 25.65 17.82
N GLY A 238 -1.88 25.87 17.24
CA GLY A 238 -0.64 25.20 17.65
C GLY A 238 -0.46 23.78 17.09
N GLY A 239 -1.41 23.30 16.29
CA GLY A 239 -1.33 21.99 15.62
C GLY A 239 -0.17 21.89 14.64
N THR A 240 0.23 20.67 14.33
CA THR A 240 1.39 20.38 13.47
C THR A 240 0.97 19.51 12.28
N LEU A 241 1.44 19.89 11.07
CA LEU A 241 1.41 19.02 9.89
C LEU A 241 2.82 18.48 9.62
N GLN A 242 2.94 17.14 9.51
CA GLN A 242 4.16 16.49 9.09
C GLN A 242 3.90 15.63 7.85
N MET A 243 4.71 15.84 6.82
CA MET A 243 4.56 15.13 5.56
C MET A 243 5.87 14.92 4.83
N LEU A 244 5.94 13.90 4.00
CA LEU A 244 6.96 13.82 2.95
C LEU A 244 6.43 14.49 1.68
N ALA A 245 7.30 15.21 0.98
CA ALA A 245 6.89 15.94 -0.22
C ALA A 245 8.03 16.14 -1.20
N ASN A 246 7.70 16.09 -2.48
CA ASN A 246 8.52 16.60 -3.58
C ASN A 246 7.79 17.74 -4.27
N TRP A 247 8.56 18.66 -4.83
CA TRP A 247 8.00 19.78 -5.60
C TRP A 247 8.89 20.17 -6.77
N GLU A 248 8.31 20.78 -7.78
CA GLU A 248 9.04 21.27 -8.92
C GLU A 248 9.69 22.64 -8.65
N ILE A 249 10.95 22.77 -9.06
CA ILE A 249 11.62 24.07 -9.12
C ILE A 249 11.63 24.49 -10.59
N PRO A 250 10.91 25.57 -10.99
CA PRO A 250 10.93 26.06 -12.35
C PRO A 250 12.35 26.39 -12.83
N ALA A 251 12.66 26.08 -14.09
CA ALA A 251 14.01 26.22 -14.65
C ALA A 251 14.51 27.68 -14.68
N ASP A 252 13.61 28.67 -14.60
CA ASP A 252 13.90 30.09 -14.53
C ASP A 252 14.24 30.57 -13.10
N ARG A 253 14.17 29.68 -12.11
CA ARG A 253 14.48 30.00 -10.72
C ARG A 253 15.82 29.41 -10.31
N ASN A 254 16.56 30.16 -9.48
CA ASN A 254 17.78 29.65 -8.87
C ASN A 254 17.42 28.74 -7.69
N PRO A 255 17.71 27.42 -7.75
CA PRO A 255 17.40 26.48 -6.69
C PRO A 255 18.09 26.80 -5.37
N ASP A 256 19.25 27.47 -5.39
CA ASP A 256 20.01 27.80 -4.19
C ASP A 256 19.41 28.97 -3.39
N THR A 257 18.57 29.81 -4.03
CA THR A 257 18.03 31.03 -3.40
C THR A 257 16.50 31.13 -3.43
N GLN A 258 15.79 30.30 -4.18
CA GLN A 258 14.35 30.43 -4.45
C GLN A 258 13.58 29.13 -4.25
N TRP A 259 13.99 28.30 -3.29
CA TRP A 259 13.30 27.09 -2.92
C TRP A 259 12.10 27.31 -1.98
N SER A 260 11.76 28.57 -1.67
CA SER A 260 10.60 28.87 -0.83
C SER A 260 9.29 28.67 -1.60
N TRP A 261 8.40 27.88 -1.05
CA TRP A 261 7.04 27.74 -1.49
C TRP A 261 6.28 29.06 -1.39
N ARG A 262 5.57 29.42 -2.46
CA ARG A 262 4.43 30.31 -2.33
C ARG A 262 3.17 29.45 -2.35
N VAL A 263 2.68 29.10 -1.20
CA VAL A 263 1.35 28.50 -1.00
C VAL A 263 0.29 29.52 -1.36
#